data_81e615cb9ae1d85541ad022c861206bd
#
_entry.id   81e615cb9ae1d85541ad022c861206bd
#
_cell.length_a   1.000
_cell.length_b   1.000
_cell.length_c   1.000
_cell.angle_alpha   90.00
_cell.angle_beta   90.00
_cell.angle_gamma   90.00
#
_symmetry.space_group_name_H-M   'P 1'
#
loop_
_entity.id
_entity.type
_entity.pdbx_description
1 polymer ?
#
loop_
_entity_poly.entity_id
_entity_poly.type
_entity_poly.pdbx_seq_one_letter_code
_entity_poly.pdbx_strand_id
1 'polypeptide(L)'
;INNAQAIIDGKAAPDQLGVTAVDAHTLKIQLDKPLPWFVNLTANFAFFPVQKANVESSKEWTKPGNLIGNGAYVLKERVVNEKLVVVPNTHYWDNAKTVLQKVTFLPINQESAATKRYLAGDIDITESFPKNMYQKLLKDIPGQVYTPPQLGTYYYAFNTQKGPTADQRVRLALSMTIDRRLMTEKVLGTGEKPAWHFTPDVTAGFTPEPSPFEQMSQEELNAQAKTLLSAAGYGPQKPLKLTLLYNTSENHQKIAIAVAS
;
A
#
# COMPACT_ATOMS: atom_id res chain seq x y z
N ILE A 1 16.34 0.67 -13.70
CA ILE A 1 16.67 0.21 -15.07
C ILE A 1 17.23 1.42 -15.81
N ASN A 2 18.28 1.20 -16.60
CA ASN A 2 18.94 2.26 -17.34
C ASN A 2 17.95 2.98 -18.28
N ASN A 3 18.06 4.31 -18.37
CA ASN A 3 17.19 5.23 -19.12
C ASN A 3 15.70 5.26 -18.73
N ALA A 4 15.23 4.48 -17.76
CA ALA A 4 13.81 4.46 -17.39
C ALA A 4 13.28 5.85 -17.02
N GLN A 5 14.01 6.61 -16.18
CA GLN A 5 13.59 7.95 -15.79
C GLN A 5 13.60 8.95 -16.96
N ALA A 6 14.60 8.86 -17.83
CA ALA A 6 14.67 9.73 -19.01
C ALA A 6 13.51 9.50 -19.99
N ILE A 7 13.06 8.23 -20.13
CA ILE A 7 11.89 7.87 -20.92
C ILE A 7 10.60 8.42 -20.30
N ILE A 8 10.43 8.25 -19.00
CA ILE A 8 9.26 8.78 -18.25
C ILE A 8 9.19 10.31 -18.38
N ASP A 9 10.33 10.99 -18.33
CA ASP A 9 10.44 12.46 -18.50
C ASP A 9 10.27 12.90 -19.96
N GLY A 10 10.11 12.00 -20.95
CA GLY A 10 10.05 12.33 -22.37
C GLY A 10 11.38 12.76 -22.98
N LYS A 11 12.52 12.49 -22.31
CA LYS A 11 13.87 12.87 -22.74
C LYS A 11 14.59 11.78 -23.54
N ALA A 12 14.05 10.55 -23.54
CA ALA A 12 14.57 9.42 -24.29
C ALA A 12 13.44 8.63 -24.93
N ALA A 13 13.71 7.94 -26.03
CA ALA A 13 12.74 7.07 -26.70
C ALA A 13 12.59 5.73 -25.96
N PRO A 14 11.41 5.05 -26.03
CA PRO A 14 11.15 3.79 -25.34
C PRO A 14 12.13 2.66 -25.69
N ASP A 15 12.64 2.62 -26.90
CA ASP A 15 13.62 1.63 -27.37
C ASP A 15 15.02 1.79 -26.76
N GLN A 16 15.28 2.91 -26.08
CA GLN A 16 16.50 3.16 -25.33
C GLN A 16 16.48 2.62 -23.89
N LEU A 17 15.37 1.96 -23.51
CA LEU A 17 15.28 1.32 -22.19
C LEU A 17 16.37 0.24 -22.06
N GLY A 18 17.05 0.21 -20.91
CA GLY A 18 18.09 -0.81 -20.61
C GLY A 18 17.55 -2.22 -20.46
N VAL A 19 16.68 -2.66 -21.39
CA VAL A 19 16.12 -4.01 -21.44
C VAL A 19 16.25 -4.52 -22.87
N THR A 20 16.94 -5.65 -23.07
CA THR A 20 17.22 -6.22 -24.38
C THR A 20 16.94 -7.71 -24.39
N ALA A 21 16.13 -8.19 -25.32
CA ALA A 21 16.06 -9.61 -25.67
C ALA A 21 17.32 -9.97 -26.48
N VAL A 22 18.24 -10.70 -25.87
CA VAL A 22 19.50 -11.12 -26.51
C VAL A 22 19.22 -12.23 -27.52
N ASP A 23 18.34 -13.14 -27.15
CA ASP A 23 17.83 -14.25 -27.96
C ASP A 23 16.42 -14.65 -27.48
N ALA A 24 15.88 -15.74 -27.99
CA ALA A 24 14.54 -16.24 -27.66
C ALA A 24 14.33 -16.60 -26.18
N HIS A 25 15.40 -16.79 -25.42
CA HIS A 25 15.36 -17.28 -24.05
C HIS A 25 16.13 -16.39 -23.06
N THR A 26 16.82 -15.37 -23.55
CA THR A 26 17.71 -14.52 -22.75
C THR A 26 17.26 -13.08 -22.75
N LEU A 27 16.86 -12.58 -21.59
CA LEU A 27 16.56 -11.17 -21.34
C LEU A 27 17.70 -10.52 -20.54
N LYS A 28 18.31 -9.47 -21.09
CA LYS A 28 19.32 -8.68 -20.42
C LYS A 28 18.69 -7.39 -19.88
N ILE A 29 18.83 -7.15 -18.57
CA ILE A 29 18.41 -5.92 -17.91
C ILE A 29 19.66 -5.19 -17.42
N GLN A 30 19.82 -3.94 -17.86
CA GLN A 30 20.90 -3.06 -17.42
C GLN A 30 20.40 -2.07 -16.40
N LEU A 31 21.09 -1.98 -15.27
CA LEU A 31 20.79 -1.08 -14.17
C LEU A 31 21.76 0.11 -14.20
N ASP A 32 21.31 1.29 -13.75
CA ASP A 32 22.15 2.51 -13.66
C ASP A 32 23.25 2.36 -12.59
N LYS A 33 22.98 1.53 -11.58
CA LYS A 33 23.91 1.24 -10.49
C LYS A 33 23.67 -0.16 -9.94
N PRO A 34 24.63 -0.77 -9.25
CA PRO A 34 24.42 -2.06 -8.58
C PRO A 34 23.25 -1.97 -7.57
N LEU A 35 22.30 -2.89 -7.67
CA LEU A 35 21.15 -3.01 -6.76
C LEU A 35 21.05 -4.49 -6.33
N PRO A 36 21.63 -4.89 -5.18
CA PRO A 36 21.64 -6.28 -4.74
C PRO A 36 20.23 -6.88 -4.59
N TRP A 37 19.24 -6.05 -4.28
CA TRP A 37 17.82 -6.46 -4.13
C TRP A 37 17.01 -6.45 -5.43
N PHE A 38 17.61 -6.15 -6.58
CA PHE A 38 16.87 -6.04 -7.85
C PHE A 38 16.14 -7.34 -8.21
N VAL A 39 16.77 -8.48 -7.98
CA VAL A 39 16.14 -9.79 -8.23
C VAL A 39 14.85 -9.94 -7.41
N ASN A 40 14.85 -9.53 -6.15
CA ASN A 40 13.64 -9.57 -5.32
C ASN A 40 12.54 -8.60 -5.84
N LEU A 41 12.93 -7.48 -6.43
CA LEU A 41 11.96 -6.55 -7.05
C LEU A 41 11.23 -7.17 -8.24
N THR A 42 11.81 -8.13 -8.94
CA THR A 42 11.15 -8.79 -10.08
C THR A 42 9.93 -9.63 -9.69
N ALA A 43 9.75 -9.91 -8.40
CA ALA A 43 8.51 -10.51 -7.88
C ALA A 43 7.32 -9.53 -7.84
N ASN A 44 7.55 -8.21 -8.01
CA ASN A 44 6.48 -7.24 -8.11
C ASN A 44 5.72 -7.40 -9.44
N PHE A 45 4.39 -7.26 -9.40
CA PHE A 45 3.53 -7.43 -10.57
C PHE A 45 3.89 -6.54 -11.77
N ALA A 46 4.57 -5.40 -11.56
CA ALA A 46 5.06 -4.53 -12.65
C ALA A 46 6.11 -5.22 -13.55
N PHE A 47 6.73 -6.30 -13.08
CA PHE A 47 7.70 -7.11 -13.85
C PHE A 47 7.10 -8.38 -14.42
N PHE A 48 5.81 -8.65 -14.20
CA PHE A 48 5.20 -9.85 -14.76
C PHE A 48 5.18 -9.80 -16.28
N PRO A 49 5.59 -10.88 -16.96
CA PRO A 49 5.64 -10.92 -18.40
C PRO A 49 4.24 -10.89 -18.99
N VAL A 50 4.09 -10.17 -20.09
CA VAL A 50 2.88 -10.16 -20.91
C VAL A 50 3.21 -10.67 -22.30
N GLN A 51 2.29 -11.43 -22.91
CA GLN A 51 2.50 -11.98 -24.25
C GLN A 51 2.32 -10.87 -25.30
N LYS A 52 3.38 -10.59 -26.09
CA LYS A 52 3.39 -9.52 -27.09
C LYS A 52 2.20 -9.62 -28.05
N ALA A 53 1.99 -10.79 -28.66
CA ALA A 53 0.89 -10.98 -29.61
C ALA A 53 -0.48 -10.73 -28.98
N ASN A 54 -0.67 -11.04 -27.69
CA ASN A 54 -1.91 -10.77 -26.97
C ASN A 54 -2.10 -9.26 -26.74
N VAL A 55 -1.05 -8.56 -26.28
CA VAL A 55 -1.10 -7.10 -26.03
C VAL A 55 -1.38 -6.33 -27.34
N GLU A 56 -0.78 -6.76 -28.45
CA GLU A 56 -0.92 -6.11 -29.76
C GLU A 56 -2.23 -6.50 -30.47
N SER A 57 -2.91 -7.56 -30.07
CA SER A 57 -4.13 -8.06 -30.73
C SER A 57 -5.30 -7.08 -30.63
N SER A 58 -5.44 -6.40 -29.50
CA SER A 58 -6.60 -5.55 -29.22
C SER A 58 -6.38 -4.69 -27.98
N LYS A 59 -7.03 -3.51 -27.92
CA LYS A 59 -7.10 -2.71 -26.69
C LYS A 59 -7.85 -3.41 -25.53
N GLU A 60 -8.53 -4.51 -25.85
CA GLU A 60 -9.31 -5.32 -24.90
C GLU A 60 -8.58 -6.57 -24.43
N TRP A 61 -7.26 -6.66 -24.65
CA TRP A 61 -6.46 -7.83 -24.31
C TRP A 61 -6.55 -8.26 -22.84
N THR A 62 -6.92 -7.36 -21.93
CA THR A 62 -7.11 -7.63 -20.49
C THR A 62 -8.50 -8.14 -20.13
N LYS A 63 -9.43 -8.25 -21.09
CA LYS A 63 -10.78 -8.74 -20.82
C LYS A 63 -10.84 -10.26 -20.64
N PRO A 64 -11.90 -10.78 -19.97
CA PRO A 64 -12.14 -12.22 -19.89
C PRO A 64 -12.11 -12.87 -21.26
N GLY A 65 -11.42 -14.00 -21.36
CA GLY A 65 -11.24 -14.75 -22.62
C GLY A 65 -10.10 -14.22 -23.51
N ASN A 66 -9.65 -12.99 -23.31
CA ASN A 66 -8.55 -12.40 -24.07
C ASN A 66 -7.22 -12.42 -23.29
N LEU A 67 -7.29 -12.22 -21.96
CA LEU A 67 -6.11 -12.14 -21.11
C LEU A 67 -5.35 -13.47 -21.09
N ILE A 68 -4.13 -13.47 -21.61
CA ILE A 68 -3.18 -14.57 -21.54
C ILE A 68 -2.13 -14.27 -20.50
N GLY A 69 -1.97 -15.15 -19.53
CA GLY A 69 -0.98 -15.04 -18.46
C GLY A 69 -0.34 -16.38 -18.16
N ASN A 70 0.78 -16.35 -17.47
CA ASN A 70 1.53 -17.53 -17.03
C ASN A 70 1.32 -17.88 -15.55
N GLY A 71 0.36 -17.24 -14.86
CA GLY A 71 0.02 -17.50 -13.47
C GLY A 71 -0.86 -18.74 -13.27
N ALA A 72 -1.09 -19.10 -12.00
CA ALA A 72 -1.86 -20.28 -11.62
C ALA A 72 -3.35 -20.23 -12.02
N TYR A 73 -3.88 -19.03 -12.24
CA TYR A 73 -5.29 -18.81 -12.58
C TYR A 73 -5.42 -17.93 -13.83
N VAL A 74 -6.52 -18.13 -14.55
CA VAL A 74 -6.94 -17.29 -15.69
C VAL A 74 -8.25 -16.57 -15.35
N LEU A 75 -8.41 -15.37 -15.94
CA LEU A 75 -9.61 -14.57 -15.78
C LEU A 75 -10.77 -15.16 -16.58
N LYS A 76 -11.78 -15.66 -15.86
CA LYS A 76 -12.98 -16.26 -16.45
C LYS A 76 -14.10 -15.26 -16.69
N GLU A 77 -14.32 -14.37 -15.71
CA GLU A 77 -15.42 -13.40 -15.74
C GLU A 77 -15.02 -12.12 -15.00
N ARG A 78 -15.50 -10.99 -15.49
CA ARG A 78 -15.41 -9.70 -14.80
C ARG A 78 -16.67 -8.90 -15.03
N VAL A 79 -17.40 -8.64 -13.95
CA VAL A 79 -18.53 -7.71 -13.93
C VAL A 79 -18.11 -6.52 -13.08
N VAL A 80 -18.07 -5.35 -13.70
CA VAL A 80 -17.57 -4.13 -13.04
C VAL A 80 -18.42 -3.82 -11.79
N ASN A 81 -17.75 -3.56 -10.68
CA ASN A 81 -18.36 -3.30 -9.36
C ASN A 81 -19.18 -4.47 -8.76
N GLU A 82 -19.15 -5.65 -9.35
CA GLU A 82 -19.89 -6.81 -8.86
C GLU A 82 -18.96 -7.97 -8.50
N LYS A 83 -18.16 -8.48 -9.46
CA LYS A 83 -17.27 -9.61 -9.23
C LYS A 83 -16.18 -9.74 -10.28
N LEU A 84 -15.12 -10.42 -9.86
CA LEU A 84 -14.10 -10.97 -10.73
C LEU A 84 -13.94 -12.45 -10.41
N VAL A 85 -14.01 -13.33 -11.43
CA VAL A 85 -13.90 -14.77 -11.27
C VAL A 85 -12.67 -15.29 -11.99
N VAL A 86 -11.86 -16.06 -11.30
CA VAL A 86 -10.72 -16.76 -11.87
C VAL A 86 -10.86 -18.27 -11.70
N VAL A 87 -10.30 -19.03 -12.65
CA VAL A 87 -10.27 -20.50 -12.64
C VAL A 87 -8.85 -20.99 -12.91
N PRO A 88 -8.49 -22.26 -12.58
CA PRO A 88 -7.16 -22.78 -12.80
C PRO A 88 -6.68 -22.61 -14.24
N ASN A 89 -5.42 -22.23 -14.39
CA ASN A 89 -4.71 -22.21 -15.66
C ASN A 89 -4.07 -23.59 -15.88
N THR A 90 -4.62 -24.37 -16.79
CA THR A 90 -4.11 -25.72 -17.10
C THR A 90 -2.69 -25.71 -17.72
N HIS A 91 -2.23 -24.55 -18.20
CA HIS A 91 -0.89 -24.35 -18.74
C HIS A 91 0.11 -23.82 -17.71
N TYR A 92 -0.33 -23.60 -16.47
CA TYR A 92 0.56 -23.17 -15.39
C TYR A 92 1.58 -24.28 -15.08
N TRP A 93 2.85 -23.91 -14.96
CA TRP A 93 3.94 -24.88 -14.77
C TRP A 93 3.78 -25.79 -13.54
N ASP A 94 3.11 -25.32 -12.49
CA ASP A 94 2.86 -26.06 -11.24
C ASP A 94 1.35 -26.28 -11.00
N ASN A 95 0.57 -26.44 -12.07
CA ASN A 95 -0.89 -26.58 -11.98
C ASN A 95 -1.33 -27.75 -11.13
N ALA A 96 -0.53 -28.80 -10.99
CA ALA A 96 -0.82 -29.93 -10.12
C ALA A 96 -1.03 -29.53 -8.64
N LYS A 97 -0.48 -28.41 -8.19
CA LYS A 97 -0.67 -27.86 -6.86
C LYS A 97 -1.79 -26.81 -6.77
N THR A 98 -2.47 -26.51 -7.88
CA THR A 98 -3.59 -25.56 -7.87
C THR A 98 -4.86 -26.26 -7.38
N VAL A 99 -5.20 -26.06 -6.11
CA VAL A 99 -6.28 -26.79 -5.43
C VAL A 99 -7.65 -26.15 -5.68
N LEU A 100 -7.78 -24.82 -5.56
CA LEU A 100 -9.05 -24.13 -5.70
C LEU A 100 -9.48 -24.08 -7.16
N GLN A 101 -10.67 -24.63 -7.46
CA GLN A 101 -11.19 -24.72 -8.82
C GLN A 101 -11.86 -23.43 -9.31
N LYS A 102 -12.18 -22.53 -8.39
CA LYS A 102 -12.74 -21.22 -8.68
C LYS A 102 -12.48 -20.27 -7.51
N VAL A 103 -12.05 -19.05 -7.82
CA VAL A 103 -11.95 -17.95 -6.85
C VAL A 103 -12.79 -16.79 -7.36
N THR A 104 -13.66 -16.26 -6.51
CA THR A 104 -14.50 -15.10 -6.81
C THR A 104 -14.09 -13.96 -5.92
N PHE A 105 -13.63 -12.87 -6.52
CA PHE A 105 -13.34 -11.62 -5.81
C PHE A 105 -14.55 -10.69 -5.88
N LEU A 106 -14.97 -10.17 -4.74
CA LEU A 106 -16.09 -9.24 -4.62
C LEU A 106 -15.56 -7.85 -4.22
N PRO A 107 -15.75 -6.80 -5.00
CA PRO A 107 -15.26 -5.45 -4.70
C PRO A 107 -16.15 -4.78 -3.65
N ILE A 108 -15.94 -5.14 -2.39
CA ILE A 108 -16.67 -4.57 -1.25
C ILE A 108 -15.79 -3.51 -0.60
N ASN A 109 -16.17 -2.24 -0.73
CA ASN A 109 -15.37 -1.11 -0.26
C ASN A 109 -15.50 -0.83 1.25
N GLN A 110 -16.55 -1.33 1.90
CA GLN A 110 -16.81 -1.10 3.32
C GLN A 110 -16.43 -2.34 4.14
N GLU A 111 -15.49 -2.18 5.06
CA GLU A 111 -15.04 -3.26 5.93
C GLU A 111 -16.18 -3.84 6.77
N SER A 112 -17.11 -3.00 7.22
CA SER A 112 -18.29 -3.43 7.98
C SER A 112 -19.24 -4.31 7.15
N ALA A 113 -19.44 -4.00 5.87
CA ALA A 113 -20.25 -4.81 4.97
C ALA A 113 -19.58 -6.15 4.66
N ALA A 114 -18.28 -6.16 4.39
CA ALA A 114 -17.50 -7.39 4.18
C ALA A 114 -17.55 -8.30 5.41
N THR A 115 -17.34 -7.73 6.61
CA THR A 115 -17.40 -8.49 7.87
C THR A 115 -18.77 -9.11 8.10
N LYS A 116 -19.85 -8.39 7.84
CA LYS A 116 -21.22 -8.92 7.96
C LYS A 116 -21.47 -10.11 7.02
N ARG A 117 -21.00 -10.01 5.77
CA ARG A 117 -21.14 -11.10 4.79
C ARG A 117 -20.30 -12.32 5.17
N TYR A 118 -19.09 -12.10 5.72
CA TYR A 118 -18.29 -13.18 6.27
C TYR A 118 -19.02 -13.91 7.41
N LEU A 119 -19.55 -13.17 8.38
CA LEU A 119 -20.31 -13.74 9.50
C LEU A 119 -21.61 -14.43 9.07
N ALA A 120 -22.18 -14.05 7.93
CA ALA A 120 -23.35 -14.71 7.32
C ALA A 120 -22.97 -15.96 6.50
N GLY A 121 -21.67 -16.21 6.25
CA GLY A 121 -21.21 -17.32 5.42
C GLY A 121 -21.28 -17.06 3.91
N ASP A 122 -21.49 -15.81 3.50
CA ASP A 122 -21.57 -15.42 2.07
C ASP A 122 -20.19 -15.34 1.41
N ILE A 123 -19.13 -15.12 2.19
CA ILE A 123 -17.74 -15.04 1.72
C ILE A 123 -16.82 -15.77 2.69
N ASP A 124 -15.73 -16.32 2.17
CA ASP A 124 -14.79 -17.16 2.91
C ASP A 124 -13.66 -16.35 3.56
N ILE A 125 -13.26 -15.22 2.98
CA ILE A 125 -12.13 -14.39 3.43
C ILE A 125 -12.49 -12.91 3.26
N THR A 126 -12.14 -12.08 4.26
CA THR A 126 -12.09 -10.63 4.14
C THR A 126 -10.65 -10.15 4.20
N GLU A 127 -10.29 -9.12 3.43
CA GLU A 127 -8.97 -8.51 3.48
C GLU A 127 -8.76 -7.72 4.79
N SER A 128 -9.83 -7.12 5.29
CA SER A 128 -9.81 -6.27 6.47
C SER A 128 -11.15 -6.33 7.21
N PHE A 129 -11.18 -5.79 8.41
CA PHE A 129 -12.36 -5.63 9.25
C PHE A 129 -12.33 -4.27 9.96
N PRO A 130 -13.49 -3.74 10.45
CA PRO A 130 -13.51 -2.52 11.25
C PRO A 130 -12.71 -2.71 12.54
N LYS A 131 -11.69 -1.89 12.76
CA LYS A 131 -10.76 -2.03 13.89
C LYS A 131 -11.45 -2.05 15.25
N ASN A 132 -12.53 -1.29 15.42
CA ASN A 132 -13.34 -1.29 16.64
C ASN A 132 -14.08 -2.61 16.91
N MET A 133 -14.17 -3.51 15.94
CA MET A 133 -14.74 -4.85 16.12
C MET A 133 -13.72 -5.90 16.55
N TYR A 134 -12.43 -5.58 16.56
CA TYR A 134 -11.35 -6.56 16.77
C TYR A 134 -11.57 -7.44 18.00
N GLN A 135 -11.74 -6.84 19.17
CA GLN A 135 -11.94 -7.59 20.43
C GLN A 135 -13.21 -8.45 20.42
N LYS A 136 -14.27 -7.93 19.78
CA LYS A 136 -15.51 -8.69 19.62
C LYS A 136 -15.31 -9.89 18.71
N LEU A 137 -14.66 -9.70 17.57
CA LEU A 137 -14.39 -10.77 16.59
C LEU A 137 -13.48 -11.85 17.17
N LEU A 138 -12.45 -11.49 17.94
CA LEU A 138 -11.61 -12.47 18.65
C LEU A 138 -12.41 -13.37 19.58
N LYS A 139 -13.46 -12.84 20.21
CA LYS A 139 -14.35 -13.56 21.11
C LYS A 139 -15.39 -14.40 20.35
N ASP A 140 -16.02 -13.82 19.34
CA ASP A 140 -17.18 -14.43 18.65
C ASP A 140 -16.75 -15.52 17.65
N ILE A 141 -15.57 -15.35 17.02
CA ILE A 141 -15.02 -16.27 16.00
C ILE A 141 -13.54 -16.58 16.30
N PRO A 142 -13.25 -17.24 17.44
CA PRO A 142 -11.88 -17.52 17.86
C PRO A 142 -11.12 -18.32 16.80
N GLY A 143 -9.86 -17.93 16.55
CA GLY A 143 -9.00 -18.58 15.56
C GLY A 143 -9.27 -18.21 14.10
N GLN A 144 -10.23 -17.31 13.83
CA GLN A 144 -10.54 -16.85 12.45
C GLN A 144 -10.07 -15.42 12.17
N VAL A 145 -9.55 -14.72 13.17
CA VAL A 145 -9.03 -13.36 13.01
C VAL A 145 -7.50 -13.38 13.06
N TYR A 146 -6.86 -12.93 12.00
CA TYR A 146 -5.41 -12.92 11.86
C TYR A 146 -4.91 -11.49 11.67
N THR A 147 -3.91 -11.11 12.45
CA THR A 147 -3.22 -9.81 12.34
C THR A 147 -1.71 -10.06 12.24
N PRO A 148 -1.24 -10.66 11.14
CA PRO A 148 0.18 -10.94 10.98
C PRO A 148 1.00 -9.66 10.86
N PRO A 149 2.26 -9.64 11.33
CA PRO A 149 3.18 -8.55 11.06
C PRO A 149 3.35 -8.33 9.56
N GLN A 150 3.35 -7.06 9.14
CA GLN A 150 3.53 -6.68 7.74
C GLN A 150 4.71 -5.71 7.60
N LEU A 151 5.44 -5.81 6.48
CA LEU A 151 6.45 -4.84 6.07
C LEU A 151 5.75 -3.61 5.48
N GLY A 152 5.03 -2.88 6.30
CA GLY A 152 4.25 -1.73 5.88
C GLY A 152 4.28 -0.61 6.90
N THR A 153 4.29 0.62 6.42
CA THR A 153 4.19 1.83 7.24
C THR A 153 3.02 2.67 6.74
N TYR A 154 2.10 2.98 7.66
CA TYR A 154 1.03 3.93 7.37
C TYR A 154 1.54 5.35 7.54
N TYR A 155 1.36 6.19 6.53
CA TYR A 155 1.86 7.57 6.55
C TYR A 155 0.97 8.52 5.76
N TYR A 156 1.09 9.81 6.06
CA TYR A 156 0.56 10.89 5.24
C TYR A 156 1.70 11.56 4.47
N ALA A 157 1.53 11.70 3.16
CA ALA A 157 2.48 12.37 2.30
C ALA A 157 2.22 13.88 2.26
N PHE A 158 3.27 14.67 2.36
CA PHE A 158 3.22 16.11 2.21
C PHE A 158 3.65 16.55 0.81
N ASN A 159 2.97 17.56 0.26
CA ASN A 159 3.51 18.26 -0.91
C ASN A 159 4.68 19.14 -0.45
N THR A 160 5.90 18.77 -0.82
CA THR A 160 7.13 19.49 -0.42
C THR A 160 7.53 20.59 -1.38
N GLN A 161 6.82 20.74 -2.50
CA GLN A 161 7.17 21.69 -3.56
C GLN A 161 6.40 23.01 -3.47
N LYS A 162 5.21 22.98 -2.88
CA LYS A 162 4.33 24.16 -2.82
C LYS A 162 3.36 24.12 -1.66
N GLY A 163 2.79 25.29 -1.33
CA GLY A 163 1.86 25.46 -0.21
C GLY A 163 2.57 25.45 1.16
N PRO A 164 1.81 25.44 2.25
CA PRO A 164 2.36 25.51 3.61
C PRO A 164 3.34 24.38 3.93
N THR A 165 3.12 23.21 3.37
CA THR A 165 3.93 22.00 3.61
C THR A 165 5.24 21.97 2.82
N ALA A 166 5.53 22.98 1.98
CA ALA A 166 6.87 23.20 1.42
C ALA A 166 7.89 23.59 2.52
N ASP A 167 7.42 24.23 3.59
CA ASP A 167 8.25 24.57 4.74
C ASP A 167 8.47 23.33 5.63
N GLN A 168 9.74 22.98 5.85
CA GLN A 168 10.13 21.84 6.69
C GLN A 168 9.63 21.98 8.13
N ARG A 169 9.60 23.21 8.68
CA ARG A 169 9.13 23.46 10.04
C ARG A 169 7.66 23.09 10.21
N VAL A 170 6.84 23.38 9.17
CA VAL A 170 5.42 23.00 9.15
C VAL A 170 5.26 21.48 9.12
N ARG A 171 6.00 20.78 8.25
CA ARG A 171 5.94 19.32 8.16
C ARG A 171 6.34 18.66 9.48
N LEU A 172 7.41 19.15 10.10
CA LEU A 172 7.90 18.62 11.37
C LEU A 172 6.89 18.86 12.48
N ALA A 173 6.33 20.06 12.57
CA ALA A 173 5.29 20.39 13.55
C ALA A 173 4.07 19.49 13.40
N LEU A 174 3.55 19.31 12.20
CA LEU A 174 2.42 18.40 11.94
C LEU A 174 2.74 16.95 12.32
N SER A 175 3.96 16.50 12.06
CA SER A 175 4.39 15.16 12.47
C SER A 175 4.45 15.00 13.99
N MET A 176 4.87 16.02 14.72
CA MET A 176 4.96 16.02 16.18
C MET A 176 3.59 16.02 16.88
N THR A 177 2.57 16.65 16.27
CA THR A 177 1.22 16.72 16.88
C THR A 177 0.45 15.41 16.82
N ILE A 178 0.88 14.45 16.01
CA ILE A 178 0.24 13.13 15.93
C ILE A 178 0.70 12.26 17.10
N ASP A 179 -0.19 11.99 18.04
CA ASP A 179 0.06 11.02 19.11
C ASP A 179 0.00 9.60 18.55
N ARG A 180 1.19 9.08 18.20
CA ARG A 180 1.32 7.76 17.58
C ARG A 180 0.93 6.62 18.51
N ARG A 181 1.14 6.78 19.82
CA ARG A 181 0.77 5.77 20.82
C ARG A 181 -0.74 5.70 20.97
N LEU A 182 -1.39 6.87 21.12
CA LEU A 182 -2.86 6.94 21.13
C LEU A 182 -3.46 6.32 19.86
N MET A 183 -2.88 6.63 18.69
CA MET A 183 -3.34 6.09 17.39
C MET A 183 -3.26 4.56 17.36
N THR A 184 -2.13 3.98 17.74
CA THR A 184 -1.93 2.52 17.67
C THR A 184 -2.67 1.78 18.76
N GLU A 185 -2.75 2.32 19.98
CA GLU A 185 -3.35 1.63 21.13
C GLU A 185 -4.87 1.81 21.25
N LYS A 186 -5.38 3.01 20.92
CA LYS A 186 -6.79 3.38 21.17
C LYS A 186 -7.63 3.49 19.89
N VAL A 187 -7.06 4.03 18.81
CA VAL A 187 -7.81 4.20 17.55
C VAL A 187 -7.81 2.91 16.73
N LEU A 188 -6.67 2.25 16.62
CA LEU A 188 -6.49 1.01 15.88
C LEU A 188 -6.65 -0.23 16.78
N GLY A 189 -5.78 -0.43 17.76
CA GLY A 189 -5.87 -1.47 18.78
C GLY A 189 -5.73 -2.90 18.26
N THR A 190 -5.12 -3.11 17.09
CA THR A 190 -4.97 -4.42 16.46
C THR A 190 -3.51 -4.91 16.42
N GLY A 191 -2.60 -4.24 17.18
CA GLY A 191 -1.20 -4.65 17.33
C GLY A 191 -0.23 -3.85 16.50
N GLU A 192 -0.68 -2.79 15.84
CA GLU A 192 0.18 -1.82 15.17
C GLU A 192 1.12 -1.15 16.17
N LYS A 193 2.35 -0.83 15.71
CA LYS A 193 3.34 -0.13 16.52
C LYS A 193 3.45 1.34 16.13
N PRO A 194 3.74 2.26 17.06
CA PRO A 194 4.12 3.62 16.72
C PRO A 194 5.34 3.62 15.79
N ALA A 195 5.24 4.31 14.65
CA ALA A 195 6.34 4.40 13.69
C ALA A 195 7.08 5.75 13.83
N TRP A 196 8.37 5.69 14.15
CA TRP A 196 9.27 6.84 14.20
C TRP A 196 10.19 6.88 12.99
N HIS A 197 10.20 5.81 12.19
CA HIS A 197 10.95 5.62 10.95
C HIS A 197 10.02 5.21 9.83
N PHE A 198 10.41 5.49 8.59
CA PHE A 198 9.64 5.06 7.43
C PHE A 198 9.80 3.54 7.19
N THR A 199 11.01 3.01 7.37
CA THR A 199 11.26 1.58 7.22
C THR A 199 10.84 0.85 8.50
N PRO A 200 9.97 -0.19 8.44
CA PRO A 200 9.57 -0.96 9.61
C PRO A 200 10.75 -1.68 10.27
N ASP A 201 10.74 -1.77 11.60
CA ASP A 201 11.79 -2.42 12.41
C ASP A 201 11.99 -3.90 12.06
N VAL A 202 10.94 -4.56 11.56
CA VAL A 202 10.97 -5.97 11.15
C VAL A 202 11.64 -6.19 9.79
N THR A 203 12.14 -5.14 9.15
CA THR A 203 12.84 -5.24 7.86
C THR A 203 14.21 -5.88 8.06
N ALA A 204 14.47 -7.01 7.40
CA ALA A 204 15.72 -7.74 7.52
C ALA A 204 16.94 -6.85 7.16
N GLY A 205 17.94 -6.82 8.03
CA GLY A 205 19.14 -6.01 7.85
C GLY A 205 18.97 -4.51 8.10
N PHE A 206 17.80 -4.07 8.58
CA PHE A 206 17.58 -2.69 9.00
C PHE A 206 17.66 -2.58 10.53
N THR A 207 18.46 -1.62 10.98
CA THR A 207 18.51 -1.21 12.39
C THR A 207 18.19 0.27 12.43
N PRO A 208 17.04 0.67 13.02
CA PRO A 208 16.67 2.09 13.08
C PRO A 208 17.61 2.88 13.98
N GLU A 209 17.97 4.07 13.56
CA GLU A 209 18.57 5.06 14.44
C GLU A 209 17.48 5.56 15.41
N PRO A 210 17.74 5.69 16.72
CA PRO A 210 16.77 6.19 17.67
C PRO A 210 16.25 7.59 17.26
N SER A 211 14.95 7.75 17.17
CA SER A 211 14.37 9.06 16.91
C SER A 211 14.47 9.93 18.17
N PRO A 212 14.95 11.19 18.08
CA PRO A 212 14.99 12.09 19.23
C PRO A 212 13.58 12.37 19.81
N PHE A 213 12.53 12.14 19.03
CA PHE A 213 11.13 12.38 19.41
C PHE A 213 10.48 11.20 20.13
N GLU A 214 11.06 10.03 20.02
CA GLU A 214 10.48 8.79 20.57
C GLU A 214 10.39 8.79 22.10
N GLN A 215 11.36 9.44 22.75
CA GLN A 215 11.44 9.53 24.21
C GLN A 215 10.69 10.73 24.79
N MET A 216 10.19 11.62 23.93
CA MET A 216 9.46 12.80 24.38
C MET A 216 8.01 12.48 24.69
N SER A 217 7.45 13.15 25.67
CA SER A 217 6.01 13.16 25.89
C SER A 217 5.25 13.88 24.78
N GLN A 218 3.98 13.57 24.58
CA GLN A 218 3.16 14.27 23.60
C GLN A 218 3.01 15.76 23.92
N GLU A 219 3.03 16.13 25.20
CA GLU A 219 3.00 17.53 25.63
C GLU A 219 4.25 18.30 25.18
N GLU A 220 5.43 17.72 25.35
CA GLU A 220 6.70 18.31 24.88
C GLU A 220 6.72 18.43 23.35
N LEU A 221 6.26 17.40 22.63
CA LEU A 221 6.15 17.41 21.19
C LEU A 221 5.20 18.53 20.71
N ASN A 222 4.05 18.68 21.38
CA ASN A 222 3.08 19.72 21.05
C ASN A 222 3.64 21.14 21.34
N ALA A 223 4.41 21.31 22.40
CA ALA A 223 5.07 22.58 22.71
C ALA A 223 6.10 22.95 21.61
N GLN A 224 6.92 21.99 21.19
CA GLN A 224 7.86 22.21 20.09
C GLN A 224 7.15 22.47 18.76
N ALA A 225 6.07 21.75 18.46
CA ALA A 225 5.27 21.97 17.25
C ALA A 225 4.72 23.42 17.19
N LYS A 226 4.21 23.94 18.30
CA LYS A 226 3.75 25.34 18.41
C LYS A 226 4.87 26.34 18.11
N THR A 227 6.07 26.09 18.64
CA THR A 227 7.25 26.93 18.40
C THR A 227 7.63 26.92 16.91
N LEU A 228 7.65 25.75 16.27
CA LEU A 228 7.95 25.61 14.85
C LEU A 228 6.91 26.29 13.95
N LEU A 229 5.62 26.15 14.26
CA LEU A 229 4.54 26.82 13.52
C LEU A 229 4.63 28.34 13.67
N SER A 230 4.91 28.84 14.87
CA SER A 230 5.11 30.26 15.12
C SER A 230 6.29 30.80 14.32
N ALA A 231 7.43 30.10 14.32
CA ALA A 231 8.60 30.46 13.51
C ALA A 231 8.33 30.42 11.99
N ALA A 232 7.37 29.59 11.56
CA ALA A 232 6.89 29.54 10.17
C ALA A 232 5.80 30.58 9.85
N GLY A 233 5.44 31.45 10.82
CA GLY A 233 4.47 32.52 10.66
C GLY A 233 3.02 32.11 10.81
N TYR A 234 2.74 30.97 11.48
CA TYR A 234 1.40 30.50 11.79
C TYR A 234 1.11 30.58 13.31
N GLY A 235 -0.12 30.92 13.65
CA GLY A 235 -0.55 31.09 15.03
C GLY A 235 -2.00 31.54 15.12
N PRO A 236 -2.51 31.96 16.29
CA PRO A 236 -3.91 32.33 16.46
C PRO A 236 -4.44 33.38 15.49
N GLN A 237 -3.60 34.36 15.10
CA GLN A 237 -3.96 35.44 14.17
C GLN A 237 -3.83 35.01 12.69
N LYS A 238 -3.10 33.93 12.41
CA LYS A 238 -2.91 33.36 11.07
C LYS A 238 -2.90 31.84 11.17
N PRO A 239 -4.06 31.21 11.33
CA PRO A 239 -4.12 29.75 11.49
C PRO A 239 -3.67 29.02 10.22
N LEU A 240 -2.94 27.92 10.41
CA LEU A 240 -2.59 27.02 9.33
C LEU A 240 -3.85 26.29 8.85
N LYS A 241 -4.14 26.38 7.55
CA LYS A 241 -5.27 25.63 6.94
C LYS A 241 -4.71 24.59 6.00
N LEU A 242 -5.13 23.34 6.19
CA LEU A 242 -4.73 22.18 5.39
C LEU A 242 -5.95 21.35 5.05
N THR A 243 -5.85 20.63 3.94
CA THR A 243 -6.81 19.59 3.56
C THR A 243 -6.12 18.24 3.71
N LEU A 244 -6.68 17.35 4.53
CA LEU A 244 -6.24 15.98 4.67
C LEU A 244 -7.07 15.11 3.73
N LEU A 245 -6.41 14.41 2.79
CA LEU A 245 -7.04 13.51 1.85
C LEU A 245 -6.86 12.06 2.29
N TYR A 246 -7.93 11.29 2.27
CA TYR A 246 -7.94 9.86 2.51
C TYR A 246 -8.91 9.16 1.53
N ASN A 247 -8.81 7.83 1.41
CA ASN A 247 -9.69 7.03 0.55
C ASN A 247 -11.01 6.66 1.28
N THR A 248 -11.87 5.88 0.61
CA THR A 248 -13.21 5.50 1.11
C THR A 248 -13.21 4.43 2.22
N SER A 249 -12.05 3.92 2.66
CA SER A 249 -11.97 2.96 3.77
C SER A 249 -12.46 3.55 5.08
N GLU A 250 -13.32 2.83 5.80
CA GLU A 250 -13.82 3.20 7.13
C GLU A 250 -12.68 3.33 8.16
N ASN A 251 -11.66 2.48 8.06
CA ASN A 251 -10.50 2.52 8.93
C ASN A 251 -9.64 3.77 8.65
N HIS A 252 -9.41 4.11 7.38
CA HIS A 252 -8.67 5.33 7.01
C HIS A 252 -9.43 6.60 7.43
N GLN A 253 -10.76 6.60 7.33
CA GLN A 253 -11.59 7.71 7.81
C GLN A 253 -11.40 7.94 9.32
N LYS A 254 -11.40 6.87 10.12
CA LYS A 254 -11.19 6.98 11.57
C LYS A 254 -9.82 7.55 11.92
N ILE A 255 -8.78 7.09 11.22
CA ILE A 255 -7.41 7.63 11.38
C ILE A 255 -7.39 9.11 11.01
N ALA A 256 -7.99 9.49 9.88
CA ALA A 256 -8.02 10.87 9.39
C ALA A 256 -8.75 11.81 10.38
N ILE A 257 -9.87 11.38 10.96
CA ILE A 257 -10.60 12.12 11.98
C ILE A 257 -9.73 12.30 13.23
N ALA A 258 -9.09 11.24 13.71
CA ALA A 258 -8.23 11.31 14.89
C ALA A 258 -6.97 12.18 14.68
N VAL A 259 -6.43 12.21 13.45
CA VAL A 259 -5.30 13.09 13.10
C VAL A 259 -5.74 14.55 12.97
N ALA A 260 -6.97 14.80 12.56
CA ALA A 260 -7.49 16.16 12.40
C ALA A 260 -7.96 16.80 13.71
N SER A 261 -8.26 16.02 14.75
CA SER A 261 -8.66 16.49 16.08
C SER A 261 -7.48 16.93 16.92
#